data_ff59dd078fa1b05bdf031b2b7335600c
#
_entry.id   ff59dd078fa1b05bdf031b2b7335600c
#
_cell.length_a   1.000
_cell.length_b   1.000
_cell.length_c   1.000
_cell.angle_alpha   90.00
_cell.angle_beta   90.00
_cell.angle_gamma   90.00
#
_symmetry.space_group_name_H-M   'P 1'
#
loop_
_entity.id
_entity.type
_entity.pdbx_description
1 polymer ?
#
loop_
_entity_poly.entity_id
_entity_poly.type
_entity_poly.pdbx_seq_one_letter_code
_entity_poly.pdbx_strand_id
1 'polypeptide(L)' 'MDIVKVFGANVKKYRTQIGLSQEAFAEKCGLHRTYISAVECYRRSISLENIQRIADDLGIQTYLLFVEEEYHD' A
#
# COMPACT_ATOMS: atom_id res chain seq x y z
N MET A 1 -6.61 -10.68 12.81
CA MET A 1 -6.12 -9.69 11.79
C MET A 1 -5.64 -10.43 10.57
N ASP A 2 -6.05 -9.98 9.40
CA ASP A 2 -5.47 -10.42 8.13
C ASP A 2 -4.48 -9.35 7.69
N ILE A 3 -3.20 -9.60 7.85
CA ILE A 3 -2.16 -8.60 7.61
C ILE A 3 -2.07 -8.19 6.14
N VAL A 4 -2.38 -9.10 5.23
CA VAL A 4 -2.37 -8.79 3.79
C VAL A 4 -3.48 -7.79 3.46
N LYS A 5 -4.66 -7.97 4.04
CA LYS A 5 -5.77 -7.03 3.86
C LYS A 5 -5.49 -5.69 4.51
N VAL A 6 -4.97 -5.69 5.71
CA VAL A 6 -4.63 -4.44 6.42
C VAL A 6 -3.62 -3.64 5.61
N PHE A 7 -2.56 -4.30 5.17
CA PHE A 7 -1.52 -3.64 4.39
C PHE A 7 -2.07 -3.11 3.06
N GLY A 8 -2.75 -3.94 2.30
CA GLY A 8 -3.29 -3.56 0.99
C GLY A 8 -4.28 -2.41 1.08
N ALA A 9 -5.17 -2.44 2.07
CA ALA A 9 -6.14 -1.37 2.28
C ALA A 9 -5.44 -0.05 2.62
N ASN A 10 -4.39 -0.10 3.44
CA ASN A 10 -3.65 1.09 3.80
C ASN A 10 -2.85 1.64 2.62
N VAL A 11 -2.26 0.79 1.80
CA VAL A 11 -1.58 1.25 0.57
C VAL A 11 -2.55 2.04 -0.30
N LYS A 12 -3.73 1.49 -0.55
CA LYS A 12 -4.76 2.18 -1.35
C LYS A 12 -5.18 3.49 -0.71
N LYS A 13 -5.41 3.49 0.60
CA LYS A 13 -5.82 4.68 1.35
C LYS A 13 -4.81 5.82 1.18
N TYR A 14 -3.55 5.56 1.49
CA TYR A 14 -2.53 6.61 1.43
C TYR A 14 -2.19 7.01 0.01
N ARG A 15 -2.23 6.05 -0.94
CA ARG A 15 -2.03 6.35 -2.35
C ARG A 15 -3.11 7.33 -2.86
N THR A 16 -4.36 7.07 -2.53
CA THR A 16 -5.45 7.94 -2.96
C THR A 16 -5.40 9.30 -2.28
N GLN A 17 -4.94 9.36 -1.03
CA GLN A 17 -4.77 10.63 -0.32
C GLN A 17 -3.75 11.54 -1.00
N ILE A 18 -2.68 10.98 -1.58
CA ILE A 18 -1.70 11.79 -2.32
C ILE A 18 -2.09 11.98 -3.79
N GLY A 19 -3.26 11.50 -4.19
CA GLY A 19 -3.82 11.77 -5.51
C GLY A 19 -3.20 10.99 -6.67
N LEU A 20 -2.52 9.87 -6.40
CA LEU A 20 -1.88 9.08 -7.44
C LEU A 20 -2.73 7.88 -7.84
N SER A 21 -2.77 7.60 -9.15
CA SER A 21 -3.31 6.35 -9.67
C SER A 21 -2.39 5.19 -9.31
N GLN A 22 -2.89 3.97 -9.46
CA GLN A 22 -2.04 2.78 -9.28
C GLN A 22 -0.83 2.81 -10.22
N GLU A 23 -1.06 3.20 -11.48
CA GLU A 23 0.00 3.26 -12.48
C GLU A 23 1.05 4.32 -12.10
N ALA A 24 0.63 5.52 -11.75
CA ALA A 24 1.54 6.60 -11.37
C ALA A 24 2.33 6.25 -10.12
N PHE A 25 1.66 5.64 -9.14
CA PHE A 25 2.34 5.25 -7.91
C PHE A 25 3.34 4.11 -8.15
N ALA A 26 2.96 3.13 -8.96
CA ALA A 26 3.87 2.03 -9.33
C ALA A 26 5.12 2.58 -10.03
N GLU A 27 4.95 3.52 -10.94
CA GLU A 27 6.07 4.16 -11.62
C GLU A 27 6.99 4.87 -10.62
N LYS A 28 6.41 5.60 -9.68
CA LYS A 28 7.17 6.29 -8.63
C LYS A 28 7.99 5.30 -7.79
N CYS A 29 7.42 4.12 -7.49
CA CYS A 29 8.09 3.10 -6.69
C CYS A 29 9.06 2.23 -7.49
N GLY A 30 9.07 2.34 -8.81
CA GLY A 30 9.84 1.42 -9.65
C GLY A 30 9.27 0.02 -9.67
N LEU A 31 7.96 -0.12 -9.48
CA LEU A 31 7.26 -1.40 -9.46
C LEU A 31 6.26 -1.45 -10.61
N HIS A 32 5.80 -2.65 -10.95
CA HIS A 32 4.75 -2.80 -11.94
C HIS A 32 3.38 -2.46 -11.38
N ARG A 33 2.52 -1.86 -12.22
CA ARG A 33 1.14 -1.56 -11.82
C ARG A 33 0.41 -2.83 -11.37
N THR A 34 0.65 -3.94 -12.05
CA THR A 34 0.00 -5.20 -11.68
C THR A 34 0.37 -5.67 -10.29
N TYR A 35 1.61 -5.36 -9.86
CA TYR A 35 2.05 -5.67 -8.51
C TYR A 35 1.29 -4.83 -7.47
N ILE A 36 1.19 -3.51 -7.71
CA ILE A 36 0.46 -2.61 -6.82
C ILE A 36 -1.02 -3.03 -6.76
N SER A 37 -1.61 -3.34 -7.92
CA SER A 37 -3.00 -3.81 -7.98
C SER A 37 -3.21 -5.09 -7.18
N ALA A 38 -2.29 -6.05 -7.31
CA ALA A 38 -2.39 -7.32 -6.58
C ALA A 38 -2.27 -7.10 -5.06
N VAL A 39 -1.39 -6.19 -4.63
CA VAL A 39 -1.25 -5.83 -3.21
C VAL A 39 -2.56 -5.22 -2.69
N GLU A 40 -3.12 -4.27 -3.41
CA GLU A 40 -4.35 -3.59 -3.00
C GLU A 40 -5.58 -4.49 -3.06
N CYS A 41 -5.52 -5.57 -3.85
CA CYS A 41 -6.60 -6.56 -3.95
C CYS A 41 -6.38 -7.76 -3.03
N TYR A 42 -5.40 -7.70 -2.13
CA TYR A 42 -5.13 -8.72 -1.12
C TYR A 42 -4.70 -10.06 -1.71
N ARG A 43 -4.09 -10.04 -2.89
CA ARG A 43 -3.69 -11.26 -3.60
C ARG A 43 -2.22 -11.57 -3.47
N ARG A 44 -1.46 -10.69 -2.85
CA ARG A 44 -0.02 -10.83 -2.83
C ARG A 44 0.59 -10.33 -1.53
N SER A 45 1.46 -11.14 -0.96
CA SER A 45 2.34 -10.70 0.11
C SER A 45 3.51 -9.93 -0.48
N ILE A 46 4.27 -9.24 0.34
CA ILE A 46 5.25 -8.27 -0.10
C ILE A 46 6.54 -8.43 0.70
N SER A 47 7.67 -8.21 0.06
CA SER A 47 8.97 -8.25 0.72
C SER A 47 9.15 -7.04 1.62
N LEU A 48 10.03 -7.18 2.63
CA LEU A 48 10.34 -6.07 3.53
C LEU A 48 10.90 -4.87 2.77
N GLU A 49 11.73 -5.11 1.75
CA GLU A 49 12.29 -4.04 0.93
C GLU A 49 11.21 -3.26 0.20
N ASN A 50 10.21 -3.97 -0.33
CA ASN A 50 9.11 -3.30 -1.03
C ASN A 50 8.17 -2.58 -0.08
N ILE A 51 7.99 -3.10 1.14
CA ILE A 51 7.24 -2.39 2.20
C ILE A 51 7.90 -1.04 2.46
N GLN A 52 9.21 -1.05 2.67
CA GLN A 52 9.94 0.19 2.92
C GLN A 52 9.83 1.16 1.74
N ARG A 53 10.02 0.66 0.53
CA ARG A 53 9.93 1.47 -0.69
C ARG A 53 8.56 2.14 -0.82
N ILE A 54 7.49 1.38 -0.58
CA ILE A 54 6.13 1.91 -0.65
C ILE A 54 5.90 2.98 0.41
N ALA A 55 6.32 2.72 1.65
CA ALA A 55 6.17 3.70 2.73
C ALA A 55 6.95 4.98 2.44
N ASP A 56 8.19 4.85 1.97
CA ASP A 56 9.02 6.00 1.63
C ASP A 56 8.38 6.84 0.52
N ASP A 57 7.86 6.20 -0.51
CA ASP A 57 7.26 6.90 -1.64
C ASP A 57 5.87 7.46 -1.32
N LEU A 58 5.19 6.91 -0.31
CA LEU A 58 3.97 7.51 0.22
C LEU A 58 4.29 8.68 1.17
N GLY A 59 5.53 8.79 1.64
CA GLY A 59 5.92 9.83 2.59
C GLY A 59 5.39 9.61 3.99
N ILE A 60 5.21 8.36 4.40
CA ILE A 60 4.64 8.01 5.71
C ILE A 60 5.57 7.08 6.48
N GLN A 61 5.35 7.00 7.79
CA GLN A 61 6.03 6.03 8.63
C GLN A 61 5.53 4.62 8.25
N THR A 62 6.46 3.67 8.20
CA THR A 62 6.15 2.31 7.77
C THR A 62 5.04 1.66 8.61
N TYR A 63 5.02 1.90 9.92
CA TYR A 63 4.04 1.26 10.80
C TYR A 63 2.60 1.65 10.46
N LEU A 64 2.40 2.81 9.82
CA LEU A 64 1.05 3.25 9.45
C LEU A 64 0.39 2.31 8.43
N LEU A 65 1.19 1.58 7.67
CA LEU A 65 0.66 0.60 6.72
C LEU A 65 0.10 -0.65 7.40
N PHE A 66 0.33 -0.79 8.71
CA PHE A 66 -0.11 -1.95 9.48
C PHE A 66 -1.12 -1.60 10.56
N VAL A 67 -1.62 -0.37 10.56
CA VAL A 67 -2.65 0.05 11.50
C VAL A 67 -4.00 -0.39 10.95
N GLU A 68 -4.69 -1.23 11.72
CA GLU A 68 -6.02 -1.68 11.38
C GLU A 68 -7.02 -0.60 11.75
N GLU A 69 -7.80 -0.14 10.77
CA GLU A 69 -8.84 0.84 11.03
C GLU A 69 -10.10 0.15 11.52
N GLU A 70 -10.68 0.71 12.59
CA GLU A 70 -11.99 0.30 13.03
C GLU A 70 -13.02 1.23 12.40
N TYR A 71 -13.95 0.64 11.68
CA TYR A 71 -15.07 1.39 11.13
C TYR A 71 -16.26 1.26 12.06
N HIS A 72 -16.70 2.38 12.59
CA HIS A 72 -17.92 2.45 13.36
C HIS A 72 -19.01 3.04 12.47
N ASP A 73 -20.00 2.26 12.21
CA ASP A 73 -21.17 2.75 11.47
C ASP A 73 -22.16 3.44 12.42
#